data_668ba8797a7b871b2ccb54420da25225
#
_entry.id   668ba8797a7b871b2ccb54420da25225
#
_cell.length_a   1.000
_cell.length_b   1.000
_cell.length_c   1.000
_cell.angle_alpha   90.00
_cell.angle_beta   90.00
_cell.angle_gamma   90.00
#
_symmetry.space_group_name_H-M   'P 1'
#
loop_
_entity.id
_entity.type
_entity.pdbx_description
1 polymer ?
#
loop_
_entity_poly.entity_id
_entity_poly.type
_entity_poly.pdbx_seq_one_letter_code
_entity_poly.pdbx_strand_id
1 'polypeptide(L)'
;SETSSKTTKLLHGGLRYLENFQFNEVKNGLNDRSWWLENFPIHTRKLKIYIPFKNMFSLVLMKSFFGIKLYEFLAGSKNIGTSSISQQIDNHNLGIKENYKTYLSFFDGSMDDDSLGRELITIAKELDIEILENNEVKGFDPQGNIDENHFDRIILAVGPWSKMLLEQNNIKSLKDIDYIKGSHLIINRKLESGLMFSDKNNSRYIFALPYKDKVLLGTTEEKVSHPEFPEITNDEIEYLIDSYNQILNKPISKSEIISTYSGVRPLIKSKDNFHKSTRDFFIQENDSLLTIFGGKW
;
A
#
# COMPACT_ATOMS: atom_id res chain seq x y z
N SER A 1 -0.11 -8.10 -13.34
CA SER A 1 -0.22 -6.68 -13.00
C SER A 1 1.01 -6.23 -12.25
N GLU A 2 1.43 -5.00 -12.50
CA GLU A 2 2.64 -4.44 -11.91
C GLU A 2 2.42 -3.98 -10.46
N THR A 3 2.24 -2.67 -10.23
CA THR A 3 2.12 -2.07 -8.90
C THR A 3 0.96 -2.64 -8.08
N SER A 4 -0.17 -2.96 -8.71
CA SER A 4 -1.38 -3.43 -8.02
C SER A 4 -1.22 -4.79 -7.35
N SER A 5 -0.29 -5.65 -7.80
CA SER A 5 0.04 -6.94 -7.15
C SER A 5 1.25 -6.85 -6.22
N LYS A 6 1.88 -5.68 -6.11
CA LYS A 6 3.11 -5.42 -5.34
C LYS A 6 2.87 -4.49 -4.14
N THR A 7 1.66 -4.54 -3.56
CA THR A 7 1.27 -3.69 -2.43
C THR A 7 1.76 -4.25 -1.09
N THR A 8 1.55 -3.51 0.00
CA THR A 8 1.75 -4.00 1.37
C THR A 8 0.62 -4.94 1.84
N LYS A 9 -0.32 -5.30 0.96
CA LYS A 9 -1.48 -6.16 1.25
C LYS A 9 -2.42 -5.59 2.33
N LEU A 10 -2.42 -4.26 2.50
CA LEU A 10 -3.29 -3.55 3.43
C LEU A 10 -4.35 -2.74 2.70
N LEU A 11 -5.58 -2.85 3.18
CA LEU A 11 -6.69 -1.96 2.88
C LEU A 11 -6.86 -1.00 4.05
N HIS A 12 -6.42 0.24 3.90
CA HIS A 12 -6.35 1.19 5.01
C HIS A 12 -6.70 2.62 4.60
N GLY A 13 -7.25 3.40 5.53
CA GLY A 13 -7.50 4.82 5.33
C GLY A 13 -6.25 5.70 5.38
N GLY A 14 -5.09 5.12 5.75
CA GLY A 14 -3.83 5.86 5.80
C GLY A 14 -3.68 6.75 7.04
N LEU A 15 -3.39 6.14 8.21
CA LEU A 15 -3.13 6.86 9.47
C LEU A 15 -2.13 8.03 9.32
N ARG A 16 -1.15 7.89 8.42
CA ARG A 16 -0.13 8.90 8.13
C ARG A 16 -0.71 10.20 7.57
N TYR A 17 -1.87 10.15 6.92
CA TYR A 17 -2.54 11.35 6.41
C TYR A 17 -3.11 12.23 7.52
N LEU A 18 -3.41 11.65 8.69
CA LEU A 18 -3.85 12.42 9.86
C LEU A 18 -2.77 13.39 10.35
N GLU A 19 -1.50 13.01 10.24
CA GLU A 19 -0.37 13.87 10.61
C GLU A 19 -0.27 15.13 9.74
N ASN A 20 -0.81 15.06 8.52
CA ASN A 20 -0.85 16.17 7.55
C ASN A 20 -2.26 16.80 7.47
N PHE A 21 -3.17 16.50 8.39
CA PHE A 21 -4.55 17.01 8.42
C PHE A 21 -5.37 16.70 7.16
N GLN A 22 -5.04 15.65 6.44
CA GLN A 22 -5.71 15.21 5.22
C GLN A 22 -6.92 14.31 5.54
N PHE A 23 -7.92 14.85 6.27
CA PHE A 23 -9.05 14.08 6.78
C PHE A 23 -9.94 13.48 5.68
N ASN A 24 -10.08 14.16 4.56
CA ASN A 24 -10.86 13.67 3.43
C ASN A 24 -10.21 12.42 2.81
N GLU A 25 -8.88 12.41 2.67
CA GLU A 25 -8.12 11.26 2.19
C GLU A 25 -8.32 10.04 3.10
N VAL A 26 -8.27 10.28 4.42
CA VAL A 26 -8.52 9.22 5.41
C VAL A 26 -9.94 8.68 5.26
N LYS A 27 -10.94 9.55 5.19
CA LYS A 27 -12.35 9.15 5.08
C LYS A 27 -12.62 8.37 3.78
N ASN A 28 -12.07 8.81 2.66
CA ASN A 28 -12.20 8.11 1.38
C ASN A 28 -11.57 6.72 1.47
N GLY A 29 -10.33 6.60 1.96
CA GLY A 29 -9.67 5.30 2.10
C GLY A 29 -10.38 4.37 3.10
N LEU A 30 -11.03 4.90 4.15
CA LEU A 30 -11.85 4.11 5.08
C LEU A 30 -13.15 3.61 4.41
N ASN A 31 -13.75 4.43 3.55
CA ASN A 31 -14.92 4.04 2.75
C ASN A 31 -14.54 2.92 1.78
N ASP A 32 -13.45 3.09 1.03
CA ASP A 32 -12.95 2.09 0.08
C ASP A 32 -12.62 0.78 0.79
N ARG A 33 -11.93 0.85 1.94
CA ARG A 33 -11.64 -0.34 2.78
C ARG A 33 -12.91 -1.12 3.11
N SER A 34 -13.96 -0.42 3.57
CA SER A 34 -15.21 -1.08 3.94
C SER A 34 -15.88 -1.72 2.73
N TRP A 35 -15.90 -1.01 1.61
CA TRP A 35 -16.47 -1.52 0.37
C TRP A 35 -15.76 -2.81 -0.09
N TRP A 36 -14.43 -2.85 -0.06
CA TRP A 36 -13.67 -4.05 -0.40
C TRP A 36 -13.93 -5.22 0.56
N LEU A 37 -13.97 -4.95 1.87
CA LEU A 37 -14.26 -5.98 2.88
C LEU A 37 -15.67 -6.57 2.75
N GLU A 38 -16.64 -5.76 2.34
CA GLU A 38 -18.04 -6.17 2.17
C GLU A 38 -18.25 -6.94 0.86
N ASN A 39 -17.65 -6.49 -0.24
CA ASN A 39 -17.92 -7.04 -1.57
C ASN A 39 -16.97 -8.19 -1.97
N PHE A 40 -15.78 -8.28 -1.36
CA PHE A 40 -14.78 -9.30 -1.69
C PHE A 40 -14.26 -10.03 -0.45
N PRO A 41 -15.14 -10.64 0.38
CA PRO A 41 -14.77 -11.25 1.67
C PRO A 41 -13.84 -12.47 1.54
N ILE A 42 -13.78 -13.11 0.35
CA ILE A 42 -12.88 -14.23 0.08
C ILE A 42 -11.43 -13.76 -0.04
N HIS A 43 -11.21 -12.56 -0.59
CA HIS A 43 -9.89 -11.99 -0.89
C HIS A 43 -9.44 -10.96 0.14
N THR A 44 -10.34 -10.54 1.02
CA THR A 44 -10.09 -9.49 2.01
C THR A 44 -10.50 -9.96 3.40
N ARG A 45 -9.84 -9.42 4.42
CA ARG A 45 -10.19 -9.75 5.80
C ARG A 45 -9.84 -8.60 6.74
N LYS A 46 -10.53 -8.53 7.85
CA LYS A 46 -10.19 -7.69 8.98
C LYS A 46 -8.88 -8.18 9.61
N LEU A 47 -7.95 -7.27 9.86
CA LEU A 47 -6.65 -7.54 10.47
C LEU A 47 -6.47 -6.69 11.72
N LYS A 48 -6.14 -7.34 12.84
CA LYS A 48 -5.70 -6.67 14.05
C LYS A 48 -4.22 -6.34 13.96
N ILE A 49 -3.86 -5.10 14.26
CA ILE A 49 -2.48 -4.61 14.19
C ILE A 49 -2.09 -4.10 15.57
N TYR A 50 -0.90 -4.50 16.02
CA TYR A 50 -0.31 -4.06 17.29
C TYR A 50 0.85 -3.09 17.04
N ILE A 51 0.93 -2.06 17.87
CA ILE A 51 2.06 -1.14 17.96
C ILE A 51 2.71 -1.35 19.32
N PRO A 52 3.92 -1.89 19.41
CA PRO A 52 4.62 -2.15 20.66
C PRO A 52 5.27 -0.89 21.22
N PHE A 53 5.11 -0.66 22.53
CA PHE A 53 5.73 0.42 23.28
C PHE A 53 6.45 -0.12 24.51
N LYS A 54 7.58 0.50 24.87
CA LYS A 54 8.32 0.14 26.09
C LYS A 54 7.62 0.61 27.36
N ASN A 55 6.99 1.78 27.31
CA ASN A 55 6.37 2.44 28.46
C ASN A 55 4.93 2.85 28.17
N MET A 56 4.05 2.67 29.16
CA MET A 56 2.65 3.11 29.11
C MET A 56 2.49 4.64 29.11
N PHE A 57 3.42 5.36 29.71
CA PHE A 57 3.38 6.82 29.82
C PHE A 57 4.18 7.55 28.73
N SER A 58 4.36 6.92 27.59
CA SER A 58 5.04 7.51 26.44
C SER A 58 4.14 8.54 25.74
N LEU A 59 4.67 9.75 25.53
CA LEU A 59 3.97 10.78 24.71
C LEU A 59 3.66 10.27 23.29
N VAL A 60 4.52 9.42 22.74
CA VAL A 60 4.30 8.80 21.44
C VAL A 60 3.10 7.86 21.47
N LEU A 61 2.95 7.04 22.55
CA LEU A 61 1.77 6.18 22.73
C LEU A 61 0.49 7.02 22.81
N MET A 62 0.50 8.08 23.62
CA MET A 62 -0.65 8.96 23.77
C MET A 62 -1.05 9.59 22.44
N LYS A 63 -0.09 10.17 21.70
CA LYS A 63 -0.31 10.75 20.38
C LYS A 63 -0.86 9.69 19.40
N SER A 64 -0.29 8.50 19.38
CA SER A 64 -0.74 7.39 18.52
C SER A 64 -2.16 6.95 18.88
N PHE A 65 -2.48 6.85 20.17
CA PHE A 65 -3.82 6.48 20.63
C PHE A 65 -4.88 7.50 20.19
N PHE A 66 -4.62 8.79 20.40
CA PHE A 66 -5.54 9.84 19.94
C PHE A 66 -5.68 9.86 18.40
N GLY A 67 -4.58 9.67 17.68
CA GLY A 67 -4.63 9.55 16.21
C GLY A 67 -5.49 8.37 15.75
N ILE A 68 -5.36 7.21 16.41
CA ILE A 68 -6.19 6.04 16.08
C ILE A 68 -7.66 6.26 16.51
N LYS A 69 -7.92 6.92 17.63
CA LYS A 69 -9.30 7.29 18.01
C LYS A 69 -9.95 8.23 16.99
N LEU A 70 -9.20 9.19 16.47
CA LEU A 70 -9.68 10.06 15.41
C LEU A 70 -9.92 9.27 14.10
N TYR A 71 -9.07 8.31 13.79
CA TYR A 71 -9.23 7.41 12.66
C TYR A 71 -10.51 6.57 12.76
N GLU A 72 -10.79 6.00 13.93
CA GLU A 72 -12.03 5.27 14.22
C GLU A 72 -13.27 6.19 14.11
N PHE A 73 -13.16 7.40 14.61
CA PHE A 73 -14.23 8.40 14.53
C PHE A 73 -14.53 8.77 13.07
N LEU A 74 -13.51 8.99 12.25
CA LEU A 74 -13.67 9.27 10.83
C LEU A 74 -14.28 8.10 10.04
N ALA A 75 -14.07 6.86 10.50
CA ALA A 75 -14.71 5.68 9.92
C ALA A 75 -16.22 5.65 10.21
N GLY A 76 -16.69 6.24 11.30
CA GLY A 76 -18.11 6.28 11.65
C GLY A 76 -18.73 4.89 11.72
N SER A 77 -19.85 4.69 11.02
CA SER A 77 -20.53 3.38 10.92
C SER A 77 -19.72 2.29 10.21
N LYS A 78 -18.67 2.67 9.48
CA LYS A 78 -17.76 1.75 8.77
C LYS A 78 -16.53 1.38 9.60
N ASN A 79 -16.56 1.67 10.90
CA ASN A 79 -15.52 1.25 11.81
C ASN A 79 -15.58 -0.28 12.01
N ILE A 80 -14.45 -0.96 11.73
CA ILE A 80 -14.34 -2.41 11.77
C ILE A 80 -13.82 -2.96 13.09
N GLY A 81 -13.58 -2.11 14.08
CA GLY A 81 -13.19 -2.55 15.41
C GLY A 81 -12.63 -1.43 16.28
N THR A 82 -12.56 -1.67 17.57
CA THR A 82 -12.16 -0.68 18.56
C THR A 82 -10.71 -0.89 18.99
N SER A 83 -9.93 0.19 18.98
CA SER A 83 -8.56 0.20 19.50
C SER A 83 -8.53 0.04 21.02
N SER A 84 -7.47 -0.59 21.50
CA SER A 84 -7.25 -0.77 22.94
C SER A 84 -5.77 -0.68 23.29
N ILE A 85 -5.49 -0.27 24.53
CA ILE A 85 -4.16 -0.35 25.11
C ILE A 85 -4.16 -1.54 26.07
N SER A 86 -3.18 -2.43 25.95
CA SER A 86 -3.02 -3.62 26.79
C SER A 86 -1.57 -3.78 27.25
N GLN A 87 -1.39 -4.28 28.47
CA GLN A 87 -0.10 -4.69 29.02
C GLN A 87 0.02 -6.23 29.12
N GLN A 88 -1.09 -6.93 28.88
CA GLN A 88 -1.17 -8.40 28.97
C GLN A 88 -1.33 -9.00 27.56
N ILE A 89 -0.27 -8.96 26.79
CA ILE A 89 -0.21 -9.68 25.51
C ILE A 89 0.86 -10.74 25.66
N ASP A 90 0.60 -11.93 25.17
CA ASP A 90 1.61 -12.97 25.06
C ASP A 90 2.66 -12.55 24.02
N ASN A 91 3.77 -12.00 24.53
CA ASN A 91 4.90 -11.59 23.70
C ASN A 91 5.48 -12.74 22.90
N HIS A 92 5.32 -13.99 23.35
CA HIS A 92 5.83 -15.17 22.66
C HIS A 92 5.13 -15.36 21.32
N ASN A 93 3.80 -15.12 21.24
CA ASN A 93 3.05 -15.23 20.00
C ASN A 93 3.40 -14.15 18.98
N LEU A 94 3.88 -12.99 19.44
CA LEU A 94 4.33 -11.90 18.56
C LEU A 94 5.84 -11.94 18.31
N GLY A 95 6.60 -12.75 19.05
CA GLY A 95 8.06 -12.86 18.93
C GLY A 95 8.83 -11.60 19.34
N ILE A 96 8.22 -10.73 20.18
CA ILE A 96 8.74 -9.40 20.55
C ILE A 96 9.54 -9.48 21.85
N LYS A 97 10.56 -8.62 21.98
CA LYS A 97 11.38 -8.49 23.19
C LYS A 97 10.53 -8.16 24.43
N GLU A 98 10.87 -8.72 25.56
CA GLU A 98 10.15 -8.56 26.85
C GLU A 98 10.13 -7.11 27.39
N ASN A 99 11.04 -6.26 26.92
CA ASN A 99 11.05 -4.85 27.30
C ASN A 99 9.93 -4.01 26.65
N TYR A 100 9.19 -4.56 25.71
CA TYR A 100 7.94 -4.00 25.18
C TYR A 100 6.80 -4.53 26.04
N LYS A 101 6.27 -3.67 26.92
CA LYS A 101 5.26 -4.04 27.92
C LYS A 101 3.88 -3.45 27.65
N THR A 102 3.77 -2.58 26.67
CA THR A 102 2.51 -1.90 26.36
C THR A 102 2.24 -2.00 24.86
N TYR A 103 1.03 -2.36 24.50
CA TYR A 103 0.60 -2.54 23.12
C TYR A 103 -0.65 -1.71 22.84
N LEU A 104 -0.58 -0.87 21.85
CA LEU A 104 -1.74 -0.23 21.25
C LEU A 104 -2.21 -1.09 20.10
N SER A 105 -3.44 -1.58 20.12
CA SER A 105 -4.02 -2.33 19.03
C SER A 105 -5.11 -1.56 18.33
N PHE A 106 -5.21 -1.74 17.01
CA PHE A 106 -6.29 -1.23 16.18
C PHE A 106 -6.59 -2.22 15.06
N PHE A 107 -7.61 -1.92 14.26
CA PHE A 107 -8.04 -2.78 13.16
C PHE A 107 -7.97 -2.06 11.84
N ASP A 108 -7.47 -2.79 10.83
CA ASP A 108 -7.51 -2.37 9.44
C ASP A 108 -7.86 -3.57 8.55
N GLY A 109 -7.98 -3.37 7.24
CA GLY A 109 -8.21 -4.44 6.30
C GLY A 109 -6.88 -5.01 5.77
N SER A 110 -6.88 -6.28 5.43
CA SER A 110 -5.84 -6.89 4.60
C SER A 110 -6.47 -7.54 3.36
N MET A 111 -5.68 -7.67 2.30
CA MET A 111 -6.11 -8.26 1.03
C MET A 111 -5.05 -9.18 0.45
N ASP A 112 -5.48 -10.17 -0.32
CA ASP A 112 -4.66 -10.84 -1.32
C ASP A 112 -4.86 -10.13 -2.65
N ASP A 113 -4.02 -9.12 -2.94
CA ASP A 113 -4.16 -8.24 -4.09
C ASP A 113 -4.01 -8.97 -5.43
N ASP A 114 -3.24 -10.06 -5.47
CA ASP A 114 -3.07 -10.86 -6.67
C ASP A 114 -4.35 -11.68 -6.96
N SER A 115 -4.92 -12.34 -5.94
CA SER A 115 -6.16 -13.09 -6.12
C SER A 115 -7.36 -12.17 -6.36
N LEU A 116 -7.40 -11.01 -5.72
CA LEU A 116 -8.41 -9.99 -5.96
C LEU A 116 -8.35 -9.47 -7.40
N GLY A 117 -7.15 -9.21 -7.93
CA GLY A 117 -6.98 -8.81 -9.33
C GLY A 117 -7.47 -9.87 -10.32
N ARG A 118 -7.24 -11.16 -10.03
CA ARG A 118 -7.77 -12.27 -10.86
C ARG A 118 -9.29 -12.36 -10.80
N GLU A 119 -9.87 -12.16 -9.63
CA GLU A 119 -11.33 -12.14 -9.48
C GLU A 119 -11.97 -11.01 -10.32
N LEU A 120 -11.38 -9.82 -10.31
CA LEU A 120 -11.86 -8.73 -11.17
C LEU A 120 -11.80 -9.07 -12.66
N ILE A 121 -10.78 -9.82 -13.11
CA ILE A 121 -10.71 -10.33 -14.48
C ILE A 121 -11.85 -11.35 -14.76
N THR A 122 -12.13 -12.22 -13.81
CA THR A 122 -13.24 -13.18 -13.93
C THR A 122 -14.57 -12.47 -14.06
N ILE A 123 -14.85 -11.51 -13.18
CA ILE A 123 -16.06 -10.68 -13.24
C ILE A 123 -16.16 -9.91 -14.57
N ALA A 124 -15.06 -9.34 -15.06
CA ALA A 124 -15.07 -8.64 -16.34
C ALA A 124 -15.46 -9.58 -17.50
N LYS A 125 -14.96 -10.82 -17.50
CA LYS A 125 -15.36 -11.82 -18.51
C LYS A 125 -16.82 -12.24 -18.38
N GLU A 126 -17.35 -12.35 -17.17
CA GLU A 126 -18.79 -12.62 -16.91
C GLU A 126 -19.70 -11.48 -17.38
N LEU A 127 -19.15 -10.27 -17.48
CA LEU A 127 -19.83 -9.09 -18.02
C LEU A 127 -19.59 -8.89 -19.53
N ASP A 128 -19.12 -9.92 -20.23
CA ASP A 128 -18.80 -9.90 -21.66
C ASP A 128 -17.78 -8.80 -22.07
N ILE A 129 -16.90 -8.40 -21.13
CA ILE A 129 -15.81 -7.48 -21.43
C ILE A 129 -14.68 -8.27 -22.06
N GLU A 130 -14.29 -7.89 -23.27
CA GLU A 130 -13.15 -8.48 -23.96
C GLU A 130 -11.84 -8.07 -23.25
N ILE A 131 -11.01 -9.07 -22.94
CA ILE A 131 -9.70 -8.88 -22.30
C ILE A 131 -8.63 -9.44 -23.20
N LEU A 132 -7.77 -8.57 -23.72
CA LEU A 132 -6.65 -8.92 -24.57
C LEU A 132 -5.37 -8.96 -23.74
N GLU A 133 -4.97 -10.14 -23.29
CA GLU A 133 -3.70 -10.36 -22.59
C GLU A 133 -2.55 -10.51 -23.57
N ASN A 134 -1.35 -10.09 -23.18
CA ASN A 134 -0.14 -10.13 -24.01
C ASN A 134 -0.29 -9.38 -25.34
N ASN A 135 -1.15 -8.39 -25.38
CA ASN A 135 -1.39 -7.52 -26.51
C ASN A 135 -0.81 -6.13 -26.22
N GLU A 136 0.37 -5.87 -26.72
CA GLU A 136 1.04 -4.59 -26.57
C GLU A 136 0.44 -3.57 -27.53
N VAL A 137 -0.05 -2.46 -26.97
CA VAL A 137 -0.51 -1.30 -27.75
C VAL A 137 0.71 -0.51 -28.23
N LYS A 138 0.85 -0.35 -29.54
CA LYS A 138 1.97 0.35 -30.17
C LYS A 138 1.78 1.85 -30.22
N GLY A 139 0.54 2.30 -30.38
CA GLY A 139 0.21 3.71 -30.43
C GLY A 139 -1.26 4.00 -30.14
N PHE A 140 -1.52 5.22 -29.71
CA PHE A 140 -2.88 5.73 -29.52
C PHE A 140 -2.89 7.25 -29.68
N ASP A 141 -4.06 7.81 -29.94
CA ASP A 141 -4.25 9.25 -30.09
C ASP A 141 -5.48 9.78 -29.36
N PRO A 142 -5.60 11.10 -29.19
CA PRO A 142 -6.78 11.72 -28.59
C PRO A 142 -8.08 11.55 -29.38
N GLN A 143 -8.02 11.20 -30.66
CA GLN A 143 -9.17 11.03 -31.55
C GLN A 143 -9.85 9.68 -31.36
N GLY A 144 -9.30 8.80 -30.52
CA GLY A 144 -9.91 7.50 -30.22
C GLY A 144 -9.27 6.34 -30.97
N ASN A 145 -8.13 6.51 -31.62
CA ASN A 145 -7.47 5.42 -32.32
C ASN A 145 -6.49 4.71 -31.39
N ILE A 146 -6.51 3.38 -31.40
CA ILE A 146 -5.51 2.49 -30.80
C ILE A 146 -5.02 1.58 -31.92
N ASP A 147 -3.76 1.71 -32.33
CA ASP A 147 -3.19 1.03 -33.48
C ASP A 147 -4.07 1.22 -34.75
N GLU A 148 -4.67 0.16 -35.28
CA GLU A 148 -5.54 0.21 -36.46
C GLU A 148 -7.05 0.29 -36.12
N ASN A 149 -7.42 0.32 -34.82
CA ASN A 149 -8.79 0.28 -34.37
C ASN A 149 -9.25 1.66 -33.85
N HIS A 150 -10.53 1.95 -34.01
CA HIS A 150 -11.16 3.16 -33.49
C HIS A 150 -12.14 2.84 -32.36
N PHE A 151 -12.11 3.63 -31.31
CA PHE A 151 -12.93 3.51 -30.10
C PHE A 151 -13.57 4.87 -29.78
N ASP A 152 -14.79 4.88 -29.29
CA ASP A 152 -15.48 6.10 -28.84
C ASP A 152 -14.74 6.77 -27.67
N ARG A 153 -14.13 5.97 -26.79
CA ARG A 153 -13.36 6.43 -25.64
C ARG A 153 -12.18 5.51 -25.37
N ILE A 154 -11.06 6.10 -25.02
CA ILE A 154 -9.85 5.41 -24.53
C ILE A 154 -9.62 5.82 -23.08
N ILE A 155 -9.45 4.85 -22.19
CA ILE A 155 -9.08 5.09 -20.79
C ILE A 155 -7.67 4.55 -20.55
N LEU A 156 -6.71 5.44 -20.38
CA LEU A 156 -5.33 5.10 -20.08
C LEU A 156 -5.16 4.97 -18.55
N ALA A 157 -5.31 3.76 -18.03
CA ALA A 157 -5.22 3.43 -16.59
C ALA A 157 -3.98 2.59 -16.27
N VAL A 158 -2.82 3.02 -16.75
CA VAL A 158 -1.55 2.28 -16.76
C VAL A 158 -0.62 2.62 -15.59
N GLY A 159 -1.14 3.33 -14.57
CA GLY A 159 -0.41 3.63 -13.34
C GLY A 159 0.91 4.38 -13.59
N PRO A 160 2.08 3.82 -13.21
CA PRO A 160 3.35 4.53 -13.32
C PRO A 160 3.77 4.84 -14.75
N TRP A 161 3.19 4.19 -15.75
CA TRP A 161 3.52 4.35 -17.17
C TRP A 161 2.79 5.53 -17.84
N SER A 162 1.78 6.13 -17.18
CA SER A 162 0.87 7.10 -17.77
C SER A 162 1.60 8.26 -18.46
N LYS A 163 2.53 8.93 -17.76
CA LYS A 163 3.27 10.06 -18.31
C LYS A 163 4.13 9.65 -19.52
N MET A 164 4.88 8.56 -19.39
CA MET A 164 5.80 8.09 -20.42
C MET A 164 5.04 7.73 -21.70
N LEU A 165 3.93 7.01 -21.59
CA LEU A 165 3.13 6.62 -22.75
C LEU A 165 2.48 7.82 -23.44
N LEU A 166 2.03 8.84 -22.71
CA LEU A 166 1.56 10.09 -23.31
C LEU A 166 2.70 10.77 -24.12
N GLU A 167 3.88 10.90 -23.52
CA GLU A 167 5.03 11.54 -24.19
C GLU A 167 5.50 10.77 -25.42
N GLN A 168 5.50 9.43 -25.39
CA GLN A 168 5.81 8.56 -26.53
C GLN A 168 4.82 8.74 -27.70
N ASN A 169 3.57 9.07 -27.41
CA ASN A 169 2.53 9.35 -28.40
C ASN A 169 2.38 10.85 -28.73
N ASN A 170 3.38 11.67 -28.36
CA ASN A 170 3.39 13.13 -28.58
C ASN A 170 2.20 13.87 -27.93
N ILE A 171 1.65 13.32 -26.85
CA ILE A 171 0.57 13.94 -26.06
C ILE A 171 1.18 14.59 -24.82
N LYS A 172 0.90 15.87 -24.62
CA LYS A 172 1.41 16.61 -23.48
C LYS A 172 0.79 16.10 -22.16
N SER A 173 1.63 15.65 -21.25
CA SER A 173 1.21 15.36 -19.88
C SER A 173 1.00 16.65 -19.09
N LEU A 174 -0.17 16.77 -18.42
CA LEU A 174 -0.48 17.90 -17.51
C LEU A 174 0.09 17.70 -16.11
N LYS A 175 0.51 16.49 -15.76
CA LYS A 175 1.07 16.14 -14.45
C LYS A 175 2.44 15.49 -14.60
N ASP A 176 3.34 15.90 -13.72
CA ASP A 176 4.58 15.17 -13.45
C ASP A 176 4.32 14.09 -12.42
N ILE A 177 5.06 12.98 -12.53
CA ILE A 177 4.99 11.85 -11.61
C ILE A 177 6.35 11.67 -10.94
N ASP A 178 6.33 11.52 -9.61
CA ASP A 178 7.45 10.98 -8.86
C ASP A 178 7.27 9.46 -8.72
N TYR A 179 8.27 8.71 -9.10
CA TYR A 179 8.29 7.25 -8.98
C TYR A 179 8.89 6.86 -7.63
N ILE A 180 8.08 6.27 -6.78
CA ILE A 180 8.51 5.84 -5.44
C ILE A 180 8.47 4.33 -5.35
N LYS A 181 9.64 3.72 -5.38
CA LYS A 181 9.81 2.28 -5.17
C LYS A 181 9.55 1.92 -3.71
N GLY A 182 8.85 0.83 -3.49
CA GLY A 182 8.65 0.21 -2.19
C GLY A 182 8.87 -1.28 -2.27
N SER A 183 9.77 -1.78 -1.44
CA SER A 183 10.21 -3.16 -1.45
C SER A 183 9.74 -3.91 -0.21
N HIS A 184 9.52 -5.22 -0.34
CA HIS A 184 9.02 -6.11 0.70
C HIS A 184 9.82 -7.40 0.75
N LEU A 185 9.91 -7.98 1.95
CA LEU A 185 10.47 -9.30 2.20
C LEU A 185 9.36 -10.27 2.63
N ILE A 186 9.39 -11.49 2.13
CA ILE A 186 8.61 -12.60 2.66
C ILE A 186 9.54 -13.49 3.47
N ILE A 187 9.25 -13.62 4.77
CA ILE A 187 10.11 -14.25 5.75
C ILE A 187 9.48 -15.56 6.25
N ASN A 188 10.31 -16.58 6.45
CA ASN A 188 9.89 -17.90 6.93
C ASN A 188 9.58 -17.88 8.44
N ARG A 189 8.60 -17.10 8.83
CA ARG A 189 8.05 -17.05 10.19
C ARG A 189 6.54 -16.89 10.12
N LYS A 190 5.85 -17.13 11.24
CA LYS A 190 4.39 -16.93 11.34
C LYS A 190 4.07 -15.75 12.25
N LEU A 191 3.04 -15.03 11.90
CA LEU A 191 2.34 -14.07 12.74
C LEU A 191 0.83 -14.30 12.60
N GLU A 192 0.09 -14.15 13.69
CA GLU A 192 -1.38 -14.21 13.68
C GLU A 192 -1.99 -12.80 13.52
N SER A 193 -1.28 -11.79 13.96
CA SER A 193 -1.69 -10.38 13.92
C SER A 193 -0.61 -9.53 13.29
N GLY A 194 -0.99 -8.38 12.71
CA GLY A 194 -0.03 -7.43 12.18
C GLY A 194 0.74 -6.70 13.28
N LEU A 195 1.95 -6.30 12.96
CA LEU A 195 2.78 -5.39 13.74
C LEU A 195 3.04 -4.13 12.93
N MET A 196 2.92 -2.97 13.59
CA MET A 196 3.38 -1.69 13.08
C MET A 196 4.42 -1.12 14.06
N PHE A 197 5.60 -0.80 13.59
CA PHE A 197 6.70 -0.33 14.42
C PHE A 197 7.55 0.70 13.69
N SER A 198 8.26 1.54 14.44
CA SER A 198 9.19 2.50 13.85
C SER A 198 10.39 1.79 13.23
N ASP A 199 10.86 2.32 12.12
CA ASP A 199 12.11 1.91 11.50
C ASP A 199 13.33 2.19 12.42
N LYS A 200 14.50 1.68 12.03
CA LYS A 200 15.74 1.85 12.80
C LYS A 200 16.14 3.31 13.06
N ASN A 201 15.64 4.24 12.26
CA ASN A 201 15.92 5.66 12.35
C ASN A 201 14.80 6.45 13.05
N ASN A 202 13.70 5.81 13.45
CA ASN A 202 12.47 6.42 13.97
C ASN A 202 11.85 7.47 13.04
N SER A 203 12.07 7.32 11.73
CA SER A 203 11.63 8.26 10.70
C SER A 203 10.29 7.89 10.08
N ARG A 204 9.93 6.60 10.13
CA ARG A 204 8.71 6.07 9.54
C ARG A 204 8.26 4.77 10.21
N TYR A 205 7.03 4.35 9.90
CA TYR A 205 6.52 3.06 10.30
C TYR A 205 6.74 1.99 9.23
N ILE A 206 7.07 0.78 9.69
CA ILE A 206 7.18 -0.45 8.92
C ILE A 206 6.13 -1.43 9.44
N PHE A 207 5.65 -2.28 8.56
CA PHE A 207 4.71 -3.33 8.88
C PHE A 207 5.36 -4.71 8.78
N ALA A 208 5.07 -5.57 9.76
CA ALA A 208 5.22 -7.01 9.64
C ALA A 208 3.82 -7.62 9.72
N LEU A 209 3.37 -8.25 8.64
CA LEU A 209 1.99 -8.69 8.48
C LEU A 209 1.92 -10.20 8.27
N PRO A 210 0.86 -10.88 8.77
CA PRO A 210 0.60 -12.26 8.39
C PRO A 210 0.28 -12.34 6.90
N TYR A 211 1.04 -13.14 6.17
CA TYR A 211 0.87 -13.39 4.75
C TYR A 211 0.93 -14.89 4.49
N LYS A 212 -0.24 -15.52 4.27
CA LYS A 212 -0.39 -16.96 4.27
C LYS A 212 0.17 -17.54 5.59
N ASP A 213 1.14 -18.45 5.54
CA ASP A 213 1.84 -19.00 6.70
C ASP A 213 3.23 -18.35 6.94
N LYS A 214 3.45 -17.16 6.39
CA LYS A 214 4.70 -16.40 6.41
C LYS A 214 4.48 -14.99 6.98
N VAL A 215 5.55 -14.22 7.06
CA VAL A 215 5.52 -12.80 7.41
C VAL A 215 5.90 -11.97 6.20
N LEU A 216 5.04 -11.04 5.85
CA LEU A 216 5.34 -9.96 4.92
C LEU A 216 5.91 -8.78 5.71
N LEU A 217 7.15 -8.40 5.43
CA LEU A 217 7.84 -7.27 6.06
C LEU A 217 8.06 -6.15 5.04
N GLY A 218 7.63 -4.97 5.35
CA GLY A 218 7.82 -3.79 4.48
C GLY A 218 7.00 -2.59 4.94
N THR A 219 7.17 -1.53 4.25
CA THR A 219 7.81 -1.31 2.96
C THR A 219 8.99 -0.33 3.07
N THR A 220 9.92 -0.39 2.15
CA THR A 220 10.90 0.68 1.94
C THR A 220 10.28 1.84 1.16
N GLU A 221 10.99 2.94 1.03
CA GLU A 221 10.59 4.10 0.23
C GLU A 221 11.83 4.72 -0.42
N GLU A 222 11.98 4.52 -1.73
CA GLU A 222 13.11 5.02 -2.49
C GLU A 222 12.62 5.72 -3.76
N LYS A 223 13.11 6.92 -4.04
CA LYS A 223 12.80 7.60 -5.29
C LYS A 223 13.65 7.02 -6.42
N VAL A 224 12.99 6.60 -7.49
CA VAL A 224 13.64 6.06 -8.70
C VAL A 224 13.35 6.92 -9.92
N SER A 225 14.17 6.82 -10.95
CA SER A 225 14.01 7.59 -12.19
C SER A 225 13.00 7.00 -13.16
N HIS A 226 12.81 5.67 -13.10
CA HIS A 226 11.95 4.91 -14.02
C HIS A 226 11.12 3.89 -13.26
N PRO A 227 9.92 3.53 -13.77
CA PRO A 227 9.08 2.51 -13.14
C PRO A 227 9.48 1.08 -13.51
N GLU A 228 10.40 0.89 -14.47
CA GLU A 228 10.76 -0.41 -15.03
C GLU A 228 11.58 -1.25 -14.07
N PHE A 229 11.25 -2.54 -14.00
CA PHE A 229 12.00 -3.59 -13.29
C PHE A 229 12.51 -3.19 -11.90
N PRO A 230 11.63 -2.79 -10.98
CA PRO A 230 12.05 -2.39 -9.65
C PRO A 230 12.56 -3.62 -8.88
N GLU A 231 13.86 -3.69 -8.66
CA GLU A 231 14.47 -4.72 -7.80
C GLU A 231 14.79 -4.16 -6.42
N ILE A 232 14.72 -5.04 -5.42
CA ILE A 232 15.16 -4.69 -4.06
C ILE A 232 16.69 -4.68 -4.00
N THR A 233 17.25 -3.68 -3.34
CA THR A 233 18.69 -3.60 -3.10
C THR A 233 19.10 -4.33 -1.81
N ASN A 234 20.39 -4.67 -1.67
CA ASN A 234 20.92 -5.23 -0.43
C ASN A 234 20.73 -4.26 0.75
N ASP A 235 20.87 -2.96 0.53
CA ASP A 235 20.68 -1.93 1.56
C ASP A 235 19.25 -1.89 2.07
N GLU A 236 18.26 -2.05 1.17
CA GLU A 236 16.85 -2.16 1.54
C GLU A 236 16.57 -3.44 2.35
N ILE A 237 17.19 -4.56 1.97
CA ILE A 237 17.06 -5.82 2.71
C ILE A 237 17.60 -5.64 4.14
N GLU A 238 18.81 -5.10 4.28
CA GLU A 238 19.42 -4.84 5.58
C GLU A 238 18.63 -3.84 6.41
N TYR A 239 18.16 -2.77 5.78
CA TYR A 239 17.29 -1.80 6.44
C TYR A 239 16.04 -2.42 7.04
N LEU A 240 15.35 -3.29 6.29
CA LEU A 240 14.13 -3.96 6.77
C LEU A 240 14.43 -4.97 7.87
N ILE A 241 15.49 -5.78 7.72
CA ILE A 241 15.93 -6.76 8.73
C ILE A 241 16.34 -6.05 10.02
N ASP A 242 17.18 -5.03 9.94
CA ASP A 242 17.64 -4.26 11.08
C ASP A 242 16.49 -3.62 11.83
N SER A 243 15.56 -3.01 11.10
CA SER A 243 14.38 -2.37 11.68
C SER A 243 13.50 -3.37 12.43
N TYR A 244 13.26 -4.54 11.85
CA TYR A 244 12.47 -5.59 12.50
C TYR A 244 13.18 -6.20 13.70
N ASN A 245 14.50 -6.44 13.61
CA ASN A 245 15.32 -6.99 14.70
C ASN A 245 15.39 -6.07 15.94
N GLN A 246 15.10 -4.77 15.79
CA GLN A 246 15.00 -3.90 16.95
C GLN A 246 13.90 -4.34 17.93
N ILE A 247 12.81 -4.89 17.44
CA ILE A 247 11.67 -5.30 18.26
C ILE A 247 11.65 -6.80 18.55
N LEU A 248 12.30 -7.63 17.72
CA LEU A 248 12.24 -9.08 17.83
C LEU A 248 13.07 -9.63 18.99
N ASN A 249 12.53 -10.59 19.73
CA ASN A 249 13.25 -11.36 20.74
C ASN A 249 14.32 -12.27 20.11
N LYS A 250 13.95 -12.95 19.02
CA LYS A 250 14.89 -13.75 18.20
C LYS A 250 15.10 -13.05 16.87
N PRO A 251 16.29 -12.43 16.66
CA PRO A 251 16.60 -11.78 15.40
C PRO A 251 16.42 -12.69 14.20
N ILE A 252 16.03 -12.10 13.07
CA ILE A 252 16.03 -12.77 11.76
C ILE A 252 17.33 -12.49 11.02
N SER A 253 17.67 -13.37 10.09
CA SER A 253 18.80 -13.24 9.18
C SER A 253 18.35 -13.28 7.71
N LYS A 254 19.25 -12.95 6.79
CA LYS A 254 18.98 -13.04 5.34
C LYS A 254 18.59 -14.46 4.90
N SER A 255 19.05 -15.50 5.58
CA SER A 255 18.72 -16.90 5.26
C SER A 255 17.26 -17.28 5.49
N GLU A 256 16.52 -16.47 6.26
CA GLU A 256 15.09 -16.67 6.49
C GLU A 256 14.21 -16.00 5.43
N ILE A 257 14.79 -15.23 4.50
CA ILE A 257 14.07 -14.62 3.39
C ILE A 257 13.73 -15.70 2.36
N ILE A 258 12.45 -15.88 2.07
CA ILE A 258 11.97 -16.82 1.05
C ILE A 258 11.92 -16.16 -0.32
N SER A 259 11.41 -14.93 -0.37
CA SER A 259 11.30 -14.15 -1.59
C SER A 259 11.17 -12.66 -1.26
N THR A 260 11.35 -11.86 -2.30
CA THR A 260 11.22 -10.41 -2.24
C THR A 260 10.38 -9.92 -3.41
N TYR A 261 9.80 -8.75 -3.28
CA TYR A 261 9.22 -8.02 -4.39
C TYR A 261 9.28 -6.51 -4.18
N SER A 262 9.29 -5.79 -5.28
CA SER A 262 9.23 -4.33 -5.30
C SER A 262 8.15 -3.85 -6.26
N GLY A 263 7.54 -2.71 -5.95
CA GLY A 263 6.59 -2.03 -6.81
C GLY A 263 6.85 -0.53 -6.82
N VAL A 264 6.50 0.13 -7.91
CA VAL A 264 6.66 1.58 -8.05
C VAL A 264 5.31 2.28 -7.95
N ARG A 265 5.20 3.22 -7.01
CA ARG A 265 4.01 4.05 -6.81
C ARG A 265 4.15 5.33 -7.65
N PRO A 266 3.19 5.62 -8.54
CA PRO A 266 3.15 6.89 -9.25
C PRO A 266 2.52 7.95 -8.34
N LEU A 267 3.33 8.81 -7.74
CA LEU A 267 2.83 9.95 -6.98
C LEU A 267 2.80 11.20 -7.86
N ILE A 268 1.67 11.90 -7.89
CA ILE A 268 1.58 13.17 -8.59
C ILE A 268 2.54 14.14 -7.89
N LYS A 269 3.49 14.67 -8.67
CA LYS A 269 4.52 15.56 -8.15
C LYS A 269 3.90 16.81 -7.55
N SER A 270 4.19 17.09 -6.30
CA SER A 270 3.82 18.33 -5.64
C SER A 270 5.02 19.30 -5.61
N LYS A 271 4.74 20.59 -5.38
CA LYS A 271 5.81 21.59 -5.18
C LYS A 271 6.58 21.34 -3.89
N ASP A 272 5.97 20.62 -2.95
CA ASP A 272 6.56 20.23 -1.67
C ASP A 272 7.28 18.88 -1.78
N ASN A 273 7.85 18.43 -0.66
CA ASN A 273 8.49 17.13 -0.54
C ASN A 273 7.50 15.99 -0.88
N PHE A 274 7.95 14.93 -1.58
CA PHE A 274 7.13 13.77 -1.99
C PHE A 274 6.41 13.06 -0.82
N HIS A 275 6.90 13.21 0.41
CA HIS A 275 6.22 12.73 1.62
C HIS A 275 4.89 13.43 1.90
N LYS A 276 4.69 14.64 1.36
CA LYS A 276 3.45 15.42 1.45
C LYS A 276 2.59 15.35 0.19
N SER A 277 3.05 14.63 -0.84
CA SER A 277 2.29 14.46 -2.08
C SER A 277 0.98 13.75 -1.78
N THR A 278 -0.10 14.25 -2.35
CA THR A 278 -1.40 13.56 -2.32
C THR A 278 -1.29 12.23 -3.04
N ARG A 279 -1.98 11.22 -2.52
CA ARG A 279 -2.18 9.93 -3.21
C ARG A 279 -3.52 9.88 -3.92
N ASP A 280 -4.13 11.01 -4.10
CA ASP A 280 -5.33 11.17 -4.91
C ASP A 280 -5.03 10.89 -6.39
N PHE A 281 -6.08 10.74 -7.17
CA PHE A 281 -5.96 10.59 -8.62
C PHE A 281 -6.24 11.92 -9.32
N PHE A 282 -5.75 12.03 -10.53
CA PHE A 282 -6.04 13.13 -11.44
C PHE A 282 -6.42 12.55 -12.81
N ILE A 283 -7.51 13.04 -13.37
CA ILE A 283 -7.93 12.67 -14.72
C ILE A 283 -7.58 13.81 -15.67
N GLN A 284 -6.81 13.49 -16.70
CA GLN A 284 -6.55 14.37 -17.83
C GLN A 284 -7.44 13.94 -18.99
N GLU A 285 -8.16 14.88 -19.53
CA GLU A 285 -9.02 14.68 -20.71
C GLU A 285 -8.38 15.32 -21.94
N ASN A 286 -8.32 14.56 -23.02
CA ASN A 286 -7.85 14.98 -24.35
C ASN A 286 -8.82 14.36 -25.36
N ASP A 287 -9.86 15.07 -25.77
CA ASP A 287 -10.89 14.59 -26.68
C ASP A 287 -11.48 13.22 -26.25
N SER A 288 -11.22 12.16 -26.99
CA SER A 288 -11.68 10.79 -26.65
C SER A 288 -10.77 10.07 -25.66
N LEU A 289 -9.59 10.62 -25.30
CA LEU A 289 -8.63 10.00 -24.40
C LEU A 289 -8.76 10.54 -22.98
N LEU A 290 -8.98 9.63 -22.02
CA LEU A 290 -8.94 9.88 -20.58
C LEU A 290 -7.70 9.23 -19.98
N THR A 291 -6.82 10.01 -19.37
CA THR A 291 -5.64 9.47 -18.67
C THR A 291 -5.78 9.60 -17.17
N ILE A 292 -5.63 8.50 -16.46
CA ILE A 292 -5.68 8.45 -15.00
C ILE A 292 -4.26 8.44 -14.42
N PHE A 293 -3.95 9.46 -13.63
CA PHE A 293 -2.69 9.58 -12.90
C PHE A 293 -2.89 9.29 -11.41
N GLY A 294 -1.93 8.61 -10.78
CA GLY A 294 -1.99 8.30 -9.36
C GLY A 294 -3.00 7.19 -9.04
N GLY A 295 -3.69 7.36 -7.92
CA GLY A 295 -4.63 6.38 -7.41
C GLY A 295 -3.96 5.29 -6.56
N LYS A 296 -4.80 4.54 -5.86
CA LYS A 296 -4.41 3.39 -5.01
C LYS A 296 -5.57 2.40 -4.96
N TRP A 297 -5.29 1.17 -4.47
CA TRP A 297 -6.36 0.22 -4.11
C TRP A 297 -7.30 0.82 -3.08
#